data_c50ed292bb4fa07c9b50cc45be15a6f6
#
_entry.id   c50ed292bb4fa07c9b50cc45be15a6f6
#
_cell.length_a   1.000
_cell.length_b   1.000
_cell.length_c   1.000
_cell.angle_alpha   90.00
_cell.angle_beta   90.00
_cell.angle_gamma   90.00
#
_symmetry.space_group_name_H-M   'P 1'
#
loop_
_entity.id
_entity.type
_entity.pdbx_description
1 polymer ?
#
loop_
_entity_poly.entity_id
_entity_poly.type
_entity_poly.pdbx_seq_one_letter_code
_entity_poly.pdbx_strand_id
1 'polypeptide(L)'
;MRSSRRIRRMERNKKKVLNLPLTSLMDVFTILVFFLLFHSGSSEILEAPKQIKLPDSVVASKPRITVVIMVSPEIVLVQGEAVIRTDQLLDTSVGAVPEITDRLAQLERNIIGINSKTAVESKEVTILADKIIPFRALKKIMSTCTNSGYGR
;
A
#
# COMPACT_ATOMS: atom_id res chain seq x y z
N MET A 1 3.49 58.48 -50.16
CA MET A 1 3.08 57.10 -50.37
C MET A 1 4.14 56.08 -49.94
N ARG A 2 4.66 56.12 -48.76
CA ARG A 2 5.75 55.18 -48.27
C ARG A 2 5.40 54.43 -46.99
N SER A 3 4.21 54.57 -46.40
CA SER A 3 3.82 53.92 -45.13
C SER A 3 3.16 52.55 -45.28
N SER A 4 2.63 52.23 -46.45
CA SER A 4 1.82 51.04 -46.68
C SER A 4 2.61 49.70 -46.67
N ARG A 5 3.92 49.74 -47.00
CA ARG A 5 4.73 48.54 -47.09
C ARG A 5 5.24 48.04 -45.72
N ARG A 6 5.37 48.93 -44.71
CA ARG A 6 5.81 48.56 -43.36
C ARG A 6 4.68 47.91 -42.55
N ILE A 7 3.46 48.36 -42.75
CA ILE A 7 2.29 47.81 -42.06
C ILE A 7 1.99 46.38 -42.53
N ARG A 8 2.13 46.09 -43.84
CA ARG A 8 1.96 44.73 -44.36
C ARG A 8 3.01 43.75 -43.88
N ARG A 9 4.19 44.23 -43.51
CA ARG A 9 5.29 43.37 -42.94
C ARG A 9 5.03 43.05 -41.48
N MET A 10 4.37 43.92 -40.71
CA MET A 10 4.00 43.66 -39.30
C MET A 10 2.80 42.73 -39.19
N GLU A 11 1.87 42.75 -40.10
CA GLU A 11 0.72 41.81 -40.08
C GLU A 11 1.14 40.38 -40.44
N ARG A 12 2.18 40.20 -41.25
CA ARG A 12 2.73 38.87 -41.57
C ARG A 12 3.38 38.16 -40.39
N ASN A 13 3.84 38.91 -39.40
CA ASN A 13 4.46 38.34 -38.19
C ASN A 13 3.46 38.07 -37.05
N LYS A 14 2.23 38.57 -37.13
CA LYS A 14 1.19 38.34 -36.12
C LYS A 14 0.42 37.03 -36.30
N LYS A 15 0.63 36.28 -37.36
CA LYS A 15 -0.04 34.99 -37.62
C LYS A 15 0.89 33.77 -37.39
N LYS A 16 1.92 33.88 -36.58
CA LYS A 16 2.42 32.70 -35.89
C LYS A 16 1.56 32.47 -34.65
N VAL A 17 0.31 32.10 -34.90
CA VAL A 17 -0.44 31.32 -33.94
C VAL A 17 0.46 30.12 -33.66
N LEU A 18 1.01 30.04 -32.47
CA LEU A 18 1.60 28.81 -31.96
C LEU A 18 0.50 27.76 -32.06
N ASN A 19 0.41 27.09 -33.19
CA ASN A 19 -0.26 25.81 -33.26
C ASN A 19 0.49 24.90 -32.33
N LEU A 20 0.15 24.96 -31.05
CA LEU A 20 0.50 23.92 -30.11
C LEU A 20 -0.08 22.64 -30.73
N PRO A 21 0.76 21.71 -31.19
CA PRO A 21 0.24 20.48 -31.77
C PRO A 21 -0.50 19.73 -30.67
N LEU A 22 -1.82 19.84 -30.66
CA LEU A 22 -2.71 19.13 -29.75
C LEU A 22 -2.41 17.62 -29.73
N THR A 23 -1.99 17.09 -30.87
CA THR A 23 -1.51 15.71 -31.02
C THR A 23 -0.29 15.41 -30.16
N SER A 24 0.72 16.29 -30.11
CA SER A 24 1.90 16.14 -29.24
C SER A 24 1.53 16.21 -27.76
N LEU A 25 0.56 17.08 -27.40
CA LEU A 25 0.10 17.17 -26.02
C LEU A 25 -0.66 15.92 -25.59
N MET A 26 -1.48 15.35 -26.46
CA MET A 26 -2.18 14.10 -26.22
C MET A 26 -1.22 12.92 -26.10
N ASP A 27 -0.14 12.89 -26.87
CA ASP A 27 0.86 11.83 -26.81
C ASP A 27 1.61 11.85 -25.45
N VAL A 28 2.08 13.01 -25.02
CA VAL A 28 2.70 13.18 -23.70
C VAL A 28 1.71 12.80 -22.59
N PHE A 29 0.44 13.17 -22.73
CA PHE A 29 -0.58 12.82 -21.75
C PHE A 29 -0.83 11.31 -21.68
N THR A 30 -0.91 10.62 -22.82
CA THR A 30 -1.08 9.16 -22.87
C THR A 30 0.12 8.42 -22.26
N ILE A 31 1.35 8.89 -22.52
CA ILE A 31 2.55 8.33 -21.92
C ILE A 31 2.53 8.53 -20.40
N LEU A 32 2.15 9.71 -19.90
CA LEU A 32 2.05 9.97 -18.47
C LEU A 32 0.98 9.10 -17.80
N VAL A 33 -0.20 8.96 -18.41
CA VAL A 33 -1.27 8.08 -17.89
C VAL A 33 -0.80 6.63 -17.87
N PHE A 34 -0.16 6.16 -18.92
CA PHE A 34 0.39 4.80 -18.98
C PHE A 34 1.48 4.59 -17.93
N PHE A 35 2.37 5.58 -17.75
CA PHE A 35 3.41 5.55 -16.73
C PHE A 35 2.81 5.50 -15.31
N LEU A 36 1.79 6.31 -15.05
CA LEU A 36 1.08 6.30 -13.75
C LEU A 36 0.38 4.96 -13.52
N LEU A 37 -0.30 4.39 -14.51
CA LEU A 37 -0.92 3.08 -14.40
C LEU A 37 0.09 1.97 -14.15
N PHE A 38 1.24 2.02 -14.83
CA PHE A 38 2.30 1.04 -14.66
C PHE A 38 2.95 1.14 -13.27
N HIS A 39 3.17 2.35 -12.76
CA HIS A 39 3.73 2.59 -11.42
C HIS A 39 2.70 2.36 -10.30
N SER A 40 1.41 2.55 -10.58
CA SER A 40 0.34 2.28 -9.61
C SER A 40 0.17 0.78 -9.32
N GLY A 41 0.67 -0.09 -10.20
CA GLY A 41 0.71 -1.54 -9.99
C GLY A 41 1.90 -2.04 -9.17
N SER A 42 2.82 -1.16 -8.79
CA SER A 42 3.95 -1.53 -7.93
C SER A 42 3.44 -1.79 -6.53
N SER A 43 3.62 -3.03 -6.08
CA SER A 43 3.38 -3.52 -4.74
C SER A 43 3.64 -2.41 -3.71
N GLU A 44 2.63 -2.08 -2.92
CA GLU A 44 2.84 -1.38 -1.67
C GLU A 44 3.84 -2.21 -0.86
N ILE A 45 5.11 -1.84 -0.98
CA ILE A 45 6.09 -2.23 0.01
C ILE A 45 5.61 -1.51 1.26
N LEU A 46 4.93 -2.24 2.13
CA LEU A 46 4.60 -1.78 3.47
C LEU A 46 5.93 -1.41 4.14
N GLU A 47 6.31 -0.14 4.03
CA GLU A 47 7.43 0.37 4.80
C GLU A 47 7.09 0.10 6.26
N ALA A 48 7.83 -0.82 6.88
CA ALA A 48 7.71 -1.05 8.31
C ALA A 48 7.89 0.30 9.02
N PRO A 49 6.95 0.71 9.88
CA PRO A 49 7.12 1.95 10.61
C PRO A 49 8.49 1.93 11.26
N LYS A 50 9.26 3.01 11.14
CA LYS A 50 10.67 3.15 11.58
C LYS A 50 10.92 2.78 13.04
N GLN A 51 9.87 2.51 13.80
CA GLN A 51 9.89 2.15 15.22
C GLN A 51 9.98 0.64 15.47
N ILE A 52 9.86 -0.22 14.44
CA ILE A 52 9.94 -1.67 14.63
C ILE A 52 11.36 -2.15 14.35
N LYS A 53 12.07 -2.57 15.39
CA LYS A 53 13.35 -3.29 15.27
C LYS A 53 13.05 -4.77 15.09
N LEU A 54 13.10 -5.24 13.86
CA LEU A 54 12.94 -6.65 13.55
C LEU A 54 14.14 -7.46 14.06
N PRO A 55 13.92 -8.69 14.54
CA PRO A 55 15.00 -9.62 14.83
C PRO A 55 15.73 -10.03 13.55
N ASP A 56 17.03 -10.24 13.65
CA ASP A 56 17.82 -10.71 12.51
C ASP A 56 17.37 -12.12 12.11
N SER A 57 16.96 -12.28 10.86
CA SER A 57 16.56 -13.56 10.29
C SER A 57 17.65 -14.08 9.35
N VAL A 58 18.05 -15.31 9.54
CA VAL A 58 19.09 -15.99 8.73
C VAL A 58 18.47 -16.72 7.53
N VAL A 59 17.15 -16.69 7.37
CA VAL A 59 16.45 -17.45 6.32
C VAL A 59 16.30 -16.60 5.06
N ALA A 60 17.01 -16.98 4.00
CA ALA A 60 16.99 -16.36 2.69
C ALA A 60 15.85 -16.90 1.78
N SER A 61 14.64 -17.06 2.29
CA SER A 61 13.49 -17.44 1.46
C SER A 61 12.82 -16.18 0.89
N LYS A 62 12.42 -16.23 -0.39
CA LYS A 62 11.68 -15.13 -1.03
C LYS A 62 10.39 -14.86 -0.26
N PRO A 63 10.07 -13.60 0.05
CA PRO A 63 8.80 -13.25 0.70
C PRO A 63 7.63 -13.73 -0.15
N ARG A 64 6.72 -14.45 0.47
CA ARG A 64 5.43 -14.78 -0.16
C ARG A 64 4.46 -13.64 0.04
N ILE A 65 3.51 -13.51 -0.86
CA ILE A 65 2.43 -12.54 -0.72
C ILE A 65 1.45 -13.10 0.31
N THR A 66 1.52 -12.60 1.54
CA THR A 66 0.71 -13.03 2.68
C THR A 66 0.05 -11.84 3.35
N VAL A 67 -0.94 -12.08 4.20
CA VAL A 67 -1.46 -11.04 5.09
C VAL A 67 -0.40 -10.71 6.13
N VAL A 68 -0.04 -9.43 6.23
CA VAL A 68 1.00 -8.97 7.16
C VAL A 68 0.37 -8.31 8.38
N ILE A 69 0.74 -8.80 9.56
CA ILE A 69 0.39 -8.22 10.86
C ILE A 69 1.66 -7.68 11.50
N MET A 70 1.71 -6.38 11.74
CA MET A 70 2.82 -5.73 12.43
C MET A 70 2.42 -5.41 13.86
N VAL A 71 3.27 -5.79 14.79
CA VAL A 71 3.05 -5.57 16.23
C VAL A 71 4.15 -4.68 16.77
N SER A 72 3.81 -3.44 17.03
CA SER A 72 4.68 -2.47 17.70
C SER A 72 4.34 -2.38 19.19
N PRO A 73 5.18 -1.76 20.03
CA PRO A 73 4.89 -1.56 21.45
C PRO A 73 3.60 -0.77 21.72
N GLU A 74 3.18 0.06 20.78
CA GLU A 74 2.03 0.96 20.93
C GLU A 74 0.77 0.44 20.25
N ILE A 75 0.92 -0.17 19.06
CA ILE A 75 -0.19 -0.46 18.17
C ILE A 75 0.03 -1.72 17.35
N VAL A 76 -1.07 -2.42 17.04
CA VAL A 76 -1.11 -3.55 16.11
C VAL A 76 -1.73 -3.10 14.79
N LEU A 77 -0.99 -3.34 13.70
CA LEU A 77 -1.46 -3.03 12.35
C LEU A 77 -1.72 -4.32 11.57
N VAL A 78 -2.79 -4.34 10.81
CA VAL A 78 -3.11 -5.42 9.86
C VAL A 78 -3.12 -4.83 8.46
N GLN A 79 -2.23 -5.28 7.60
CA GLN A 79 -2.02 -4.72 6.26
C GLN A 79 -1.75 -3.20 6.26
N GLY A 80 -1.00 -2.72 7.27
CA GLY A 80 -0.68 -1.30 7.42
C GLY A 80 -1.76 -0.45 8.08
N GLU A 81 -2.94 -0.99 8.35
CA GLU A 81 -4.02 -0.28 9.03
C GLU A 81 -4.05 -0.60 10.52
N ALA A 82 -4.14 0.44 11.33
CA ALA A 82 -4.19 0.34 12.79
C ALA A 82 -5.51 -0.30 13.25
N VAL A 83 -5.42 -1.39 14.01
CA VAL A 83 -6.58 -2.17 14.44
C VAL A 83 -6.84 -2.06 15.93
N ILE A 84 -5.82 -2.25 16.75
CA ILE A 84 -5.93 -2.23 18.22
C ILE A 84 -4.62 -1.73 18.84
N ARG A 85 -4.71 -1.15 20.04
CA ARG A 85 -3.54 -0.79 20.82
C ARG A 85 -2.98 -2.02 21.54
N THR A 86 -1.68 -2.08 21.66
CA THR A 86 -0.98 -3.24 22.25
C THR A 86 -1.26 -3.40 23.74
N ASP A 87 -1.51 -2.30 24.47
CA ASP A 87 -1.94 -2.32 25.87
C ASP A 87 -3.31 -3.03 26.03
N GLN A 88 -4.28 -2.69 25.21
CA GLN A 88 -5.61 -3.31 25.18
C GLN A 88 -5.56 -4.80 24.81
N LEU A 89 -4.64 -5.16 23.90
CA LEU A 89 -4.41 -6.55 23.54
C LEU A 89 -3.95 -7.38 24.75
N LEU A 90 -3.14 -6.81 25.64
CA LEU A 90 -2.63 -7.48 26.84
C LEU A 90 -3.70 -7.62 27.91
N ASP A 91 -4.56 -6.63 28.07
CA ASP A 91 -5.62 -6.58 29.10
C ASP A 91 -6.81 -7.49 28.78
N THR A 92 -7.05 -7.80 27.50
CA THR A 92 -8.15 -8.66 27.09
C THR A 92 -7.94 -10.08 27.65
N SER A 93 -8.84 -10.55 28.49
CA SER A 93 -8.82 -11.91 29.06
C SER A 93 -9.26 -12.99 28.07
N VAL A 94 -9.92 -12.60 26.99
CA VAL A 94 -10.46 -13.48 25.95
C VAL A 94 -9.36 -13.95 25.00
N GLY A 95 -9.38 -15.21 24.61
CA GLY A 95 -8.35 -15.85 23.79
C GLY A 95 -8.25 -15.35 22.33
N ALA A 96 -9.31 -14.77 21.80
CA ALA A 96 -9.36 -14.18 20.46
C ALA A 96 -9.63 -12.68 20.55
N VAL A 97 -9.06 -11.90 19.62
CA VAL A 97 -9.21 -10.44 19.54
C VAL A 97 -10.21 -10.11 18.43
N PRO A 98 -11.42 -9.65 18.77
CA PRO A 98 -12.49 -9.45 17.80
C PRO A 98 -12.12 -8.43 16.72
N GLU A 99 -11.39 -7.37 17.07
CA GLU A 99 -10.99 -6.31 16.15
C GLU A 99 -10.09 -6.84 15.02
N ILE A 100 -9.17 -7.76 15.35
CA ILE A 100 -8.31 -8.42 14.35
C ILE A 100 -9.14 -9.37 13.49
N THR A 101 -10.08 -10.11 14.09
CA THR A 101 -10.96 -11.02 13.36
C THR A 101 -11.85 -10.26 12.37
N ASP A 102 -12.44 -9.15 12.79
CA ASP A 102 -13.29 -8.29 11.95
C ASP A 102 -12.48 -7.70 10.78
N ARG A 103 -11.25 -7.28 11.07
CA ARG A 103 -10.37 -6.74 10.03
C ARG A 103 -9.97 -7.80 9.00
N LEU A 104 -9.63 -9.01 9.43
CA LEU A 104 -9.34 -10.13 8.53
C LEU A 104 -10.58 -10.48 7.67
N ALA A 105 -11.76 -10.48 8.25
CA ALA A 105 -13.03 -10.72 7.52
C ALA A 105 -13.34 -9.58 6.52
N GLN A 106 -12.99 -8.33 6.83
CA GLN A 106 -13.09 -7.21 5.90
C GLN A 106 -12.13 -7.36 4.71
N LEU A 107 -10.89 -7.79 4.96
CA LEU A 107 -9.93 -8.06 3.89
C LEU A 107 -10.41 -9.15 2.95
N GLU A 108 -11.09 -10.18 3.45
CA GLU A 108 -11.70 -11.23 2.62
C GLU A 108 -12.85 -10.69 1.75
N ARG A 109 -13.63 -9.76 2.25
CA ARG A 109 -14.75 -9.15 1.50
C ARG A 109 -14.29 -8.08 0.51
N ASN A 110 -13.26 -7.31 0.86
CA ASN A 110 -12.78 -6.16 0.09
C ASN A 110 -11.50 -6.49 -0.68
N ILE A 111 -11.51 -7.57 -1.45
CA ILE A 111 -10.36 -7.95 -2.29
C ILE A 111 -10.26 -6.98 -3.45
N ILE A 112 -9.36 -6.00 -3.34
CA ILE A 112 -9.04 -5.04 -4.38
C ILE A 112 -7.61 -5.32 -4.87
N GLY A 113 -7.51 -5.89 -6.09
CA GLY A 113 -6.23 -6.19 -6.73
C GLY A 113 -5.76 -7.65 -6.61
N ILE A 114 -4.88 -8.05 -7.53
CA ILE A 114 -4.38 -9.42 -7.68
C ILE A 114 -3.56 -9.86 -6.45
N ASN A 115 -2.73 -8.97 -5.92
CA ASN A 115 -1.87 -9.26 -4.77
C ASN A 115 -2.68 -9.50 -3.49
N SER A 116 -3.72 -8.69 -3.25
CA SER A 116 -4.63 -8.87 -2.11
C SER A 116 -5.39 -10.18 -2.20
N LYS A 117 -5.83 -10.56 -3.40
CA LYS A 117 -6.50 -11.83 -3.64
C LYS A 117 -5.60 -13.01 -3.29
N THR A 118 -4.37 -13.01 -3.82
CA THR A 118 -3.39 -14.08 -3.54
C THR A 118 -3.06 -14.18 -2.06
N ALA A 119 -2.90 -13.05 -1.36
CA ALA A 119 -2.61 -13.01 0.08
C ALA A 119 -3.75 -13.63 0.92
N VAL A 120 -5.00 -13.31 0.59
CA VAL A 120 -6.17 -13.83 1.31
C VAL A 120 -6.44 -15.30 0.97
N GLU A 121 -6.31 -15.69 -0.29
CA GLU A 121 -6.53 -17.08 -0.72
C GLU A 121 -5.48 -18.05 -0.18
N SER A 122 -4.25 -17.60 0.05
CA SER A 122 -3.19 -18.44 0.63
C SER A 122 -3.48 -18.88 2.07
N LYS A 123 -4.35 -18.12 2.79
CA LYS A 123 -4.61 -18.30 4.23
C LYS A 123 -3.32 -18.31 5.08
N GLU A 124 -2.27 -17.71 4.54
CA GLU A 124 -1.00 -17.50 5.22
C GLU A 124 -0.96 -16.11 5.84
N VAL A 125 -0.39 -16.01 7.04
CA VAL A 125 -0.18 -14.75 7.75
C VAL A 125 1.28 -14.62 8.15
N THR A 126 1.84 -13.44 7.92
CA THR A 126 3.19 -13.09 8.38
C THR A 126 3.08 -12.12 9.54
N ILE A 127 3.58 -12.53 10.71
CA ILE A 127 3.57 -11.68 11.91
C ILE A 127 4.96 -11.09 12.11
N LEU A 128 5.04 -9.76 12.04
CA LEU A 128 6.24 -8.98 12.30
C LEU A 128 6.09 -8.30 13.66
N ALA A 129 6.80 -8.81 14.67
CA ALA A 129 6.72 -8.28 16.02
C ALA A 129 8.04 -7.63 16.45
N ASP A 130 7.96 -6.53 17.19
CA ASP A 130 9.12 -5.94 17.85
C ASP A 130 9.67 -6.89 18.94
N LYS A 131 10.99 -6.84 19.16
CA LYS A 131 11.70 -7.66 20.16
C LYS A 131 11.18 -7.49 21.59
N ILE A 132 10.58 -6.34 21.89
CA ILE A 132 10.08 -5.98 23.22
C ILE A 132 8.70 -6.60 23.49
N ILE A 133 8.00 -7.05 22.45
CA ILE A 133 6.65 -7.57 22.59
C ILE A 133 6.66 -8.89 23.38
N PRO A 134 5.88 -9.00 24.47
CA PRO A 134 5.80 -10.23 25.24
C PRO A 134 5.15 -11.36 24.42
N PHE A 135 5.69 -12.56 24.56
CA PHE A 135 5.19 -13.76 23.87
C PHE A 135 3.69 -14.01 24.08
N ARG A 136 3.15 -13.58 25.21
CA ARG A 136 1.73 -13.68 25.51
C ARG A 136 0.87 -12.92 24.49
N ALA A 137 1.29 -11.72 24.06
CA ALA A 137 0.60 -10.95 23.02
C ALA A 137 0.67 -11.67 21.67
N LEU A 138 1.86 -12.17 21.31
CA LEU A 138 2.05 -12.96 20.10
C LEU A 138 1.13 -14.17 20.04
N LYS A 139 1.07 -14.93 21.13
CA LYS A 139 0.22 -16.12 21.25
C LYS A 139 -1.26 -15.79 21.03
N LYS A 140 -1.74 -14.65 21.56
CA LYS A 140 -3.12 -14.19 21.33
C LYS A 140 -3.38 -13.88 19.86
N ILE A 141 -2.47 -13.16 19.21
CA ILE A 141 -2.59 -12.82 17.77
C ILE A 141 -2.60 -14.10 16.94
N MET A 142 -1.68 -15.03 17.19
CA MET A 142 -1.61 -16.31 16.50
C MET A 142 -2.91 -17.12 16.67
N SER A 143 -3.42 -17.21 17.90
CA SER A 143 -4.69 -17.87 18.19
C SER A 143 -5.86 -17.21 17.46
N THR A 144 -5.90 -15.87 17.40
CA THR A 144 -6.92 -15.12 16.68
C THR A 144 -6.87 -15.41 15.17
N CYS A 145 -5.67 -15.41 14.58
CA CYS A 145 -5.48 -15.71 13.17
C CYS A 145 -5.94 -17.15 12.84
N THR A 146 -5.55 -18.12 13.68
CA THR A 146 -5.96 -19.52 13.50
C THR A 146 -7.49 -19.67 13.58
N ASN A 147 -8.14 -19.01 14.54
CA ASN A 147 -9.60 -19.01 14.67
C ASN A 147 -10.31 -18.35 13.48
N SER A 148 -9.64 -17.41 12.82
CA SER A 148 -10.13 -16.75 11.60
C SER A 148 -9.81 -17.53 10.31
N GLY A 149 -9.26 -18.76 10.43
CA GLY A 149 -8.95 -19.62 9.28
C GLY A 149 -7.57 -19.37 8.65
N TYR A 150 -6.74 -18.54 9.26
CA TYR A 150 -5.34 -18.30 8.86
C TYR A 150 -4.43 -19.19 9.72
N GLY A 151 -4.09 -20.36 9.24
CA GLY A 151 -3.41 -21.39 10.04
C GLY A 151 -2.09 -21.90 9.45
N ARG A 152 -1.56 -21.23 8.40
CA ARG A 152 -0.29 -21.56 7.78
C ARG A 152 0.71 -20.45 7.89
#